data_e52275a33a0031564b1c471db087977b
#
_entry.id   e52275a33a0031564b1c471db087977b
#
_cell.length_a   1.000
_cell.length_b   1.000
_cell.length_c   1.000
_cell.angle_alpha   90.00
_cell.angle_beta   90.00
_cell.angle_gamma   90.00
#
_symmetry.space_group_name_H-M   'P 1'
#
loop_
_entity.id
_entity.type
_entity.pdbx_description
1 polymer ?
#
loop_
_entity_poly.entity_id
_entity_poly.type
_entity_poly.pdbx_seq_one_letter_code
_entity_poly.pdbx_strand_id
1 'polypeptide(L)'
;PTGRTAMDDLKDAGYTVSCVGKIADIFNNVGVTKTQKTVSNTDGMNKTTEQAKDHSWTGFLFCNLVEFDSEYGHRRNPIGYGRAIEQFDSELPALMEQLDENDLLMITADHGNDPTWKGTDHTREYIPLLCYSKSFKNGAHLPIRKTFGDIGKTILKNFDITPSENE
;
A
#
# COMPACT_ATOMS: atom_id res chain seq x y z
N PRO A 1 -17.09 0.02 -3.11
CA PRO A 1 -16.80 -1.19 -3.89
C PRO A 1 -18.08 -1.80 -4.41
N THR A 2 -18.05 -2.39 -5.59
CA THR A 2 -19.19 -3.08 -6.22
C THR A 2 -19.27 -4.57 -5.83
N GLY A 3 -18.40 -5.04 -4.96
CA GLY A 3 -18.33 -6.41 -4.47
C GLY A 3 -17.42 -6.53 -3.25
N ARG A 4 -17.25 -7.74 -2.73
CA ARG A 4 -16.36 -8.05 -1.62
C ARG A 4 -14.90 -7.83 -2.02
N THR A 5 -14.10 -7.42 -1.06
CA THR A 5 -12.66 -7.17 -1.22
C THR A 5 -11.87 -8.07 -0.28
N ALA A 6 -10.55 -8.17 -0.49
CA ALA A 6 -9.66 -8.87 0.43
C ALA A 6 -9.72 -8.32 1.87
N MET A 7 -10.06 -7.04 2.03
CA MET A 7 -10.23 -6.44 3.36
C MET A 7 -11.46 -6.99 4.09
N ASP A 8 -12.56 -7.26 3.36
CA ASP A 8 -13.75 -7.88 3.93
C ASP A 8 -13.46 -9.30 4.40
N ASP A 9 -12.78 -10.08 3.57
CA ASP A 9 -12.44 -11.47 3.88
C ASP A 9 -11.50 -11.57 5.09
N LEU A 10 -10.50 -10.68 5.19
CA LEU A 10 -9.61 -10.58 6.35
C LEU A 10 -10.37 -10.21 7.62
N LYS A 11 -11.23 -9.20 7.55
CA LYS A 11 -12.03 -8.74 8.70
C LYS A 11 -12.98 -9.83 9.18
N ASP A 12 -13.67 -10.52 8.27
CA ASP A 12 -14.60 -11.60 8.61
C ASP A 12 -13.86 -12.81 9.20
N ALA A 13 -12.60 -13.03 8.83
CA ALA A 13 -11.72 -14.02 9.43
C ALA A 13 -11.13 -13.57 10.79
N GLY A 14 -11.48 -12.37 11.28
CA GLY A 14 -11.06 -11.87 12.59
C GLY A 14 -9.72 -11.14 12.61
N TYR A 15 -9.12 -10.88 11.46
CA TYR A 15 -7.88 -10.11 11.36
C TYR A 15 -8.12 -8.60 11.43
N THR A 16 -7.13 -7.88 11.94
CA THR A 16 -7.12 -6.41 11.90
C THR A 16 -6.86 -5.93 10.47
N VAL A 17 -7.71 -5.01 9.98
CA VAL A 17 -7.49 -4.27 8.75
C VAL A 17 -7.31 -2.80 9.12
N SER A 18 -6.06 -2.35 9.18
CA SER A 18 -5.69 -0.99 9.56
C SER A 18 -5.35 -0.17 8.32
N CYS A 19 -6.00 0.97 8.16
CA CYS A 19 -5.84 1.86 7.02
C CYS A 19 -5.20 3.19 7.45
N VAL A 20 -4.16 3.60 6.75
CA VAL A 20 -3.46 4.89 6.92
C VAL A 20 -3.67 5.74 5.67
N GLY A 21 -4.05 7.01 5.85
CA GLY A 21 -4.35 7.93 4.74
C GLY A 21 -5.81 7.86 4.28
N LYS A 22 -6.03 7.87 2.97
CA LYS A 22 -7.38 7.93 2.35
C LYS A 22 -8.02 6.55 2.09
N ILE A 23 -7.36 5.44 2.42
CA ILE A 23 -7.84 4.10 2.08
C ILE A 23 -9.25 3.85 2.61
N ALA A 24 -9.51 4.17 3.88
CA ALA A 24 -10.83 3.99 4.47
C ALA A 24 -11.93 4.79 3.74
N ASP A 25 -11.62 6.01 3.31
CA ASP A 25 -12.55 6.85 2.54
C ASP A 25 -12.81 6.26 1.13
N ILE A 26 -11.78 5.76 0.44
CA ILE A 26 -11.88 5.12 -0.88
C ILE A 26 -12.79 3.89 -0.83
N PHE A 27 -12.67 3.08 0.22
CA PHE A 27 -13.46 1.86 0.42
C PHE A 27 -14.75 2.09 1.22
N ASN A 28 -15.12 3.36 1.47
CA ASN A 28 -16.31 3.72 2.26
C ASN A 28 -16.37 3.01 3.62
N ASN A 29 -15.21 2.82 4.25
CA ASN A 29 -15.01 2.07 5.49
C ASN A 29 -15.41 0.58 5.46
N VAL A 30 -15.70 0.03 4.28
CA VAL A 30 -16.05 -1.39 4.13
C VAL A 30 -14.78 -2.24 4.29
N GLY A 31 -14.83 -3.28 5.10
CA GLY A 31 -13.69 -4.15 5.40
C GLY A 31 -12.64 -3.55 6.35
N VAL A 32 -12.81 -2.32 6.82
CA VAL A 32 -11.84 -1.62 7.68
C VAL A 32 -12.15 -1.85 9.17
N THR A 33 -11.11 -2.05 10.00
CA THR A 33 -11.22 -2.15 11.46
C THR A 33 -10.61 -0.96 12.19
N LYS A 34 -9.54 -0.38 11.64
CA LYS A 34 -8.87 0.83 12.18
C LYS A 34 -8.56 1.80 11.04
N THR A 35 -8.58 3.09 11.32
CA THR A 35 -8.18 4.11 10.35
C THR A 35 -7.43 5.26 11.00
N GLN A 36 -6.44 5.78 10.30
CA GLN A 36 -5.68 6.98 10.69
C GLN A 36 -5.54 7.89 9.47
N LYS A 37 -6.09 9.12 9.56
CA LYS A 37 -5.91 10.14 8.53
C LYS A 37 -4.48 10.68 8.55
N THR A 38 -4.00 11.15 7.42
CA THR A 38 -2.67 11.73 7.26
C THR A 38 -2.75 13.13 6.70
N VAL A 39 -1.72 13.93 6.98
CA VAL A 39 -1.57 15.30 6.48
C VAL A 39 -0.42 15.45 5.48
N SER A 40 0.44 14.43 5.37
CA SER A 40 1.56 14.35 4.41
C SER A 40 2.01 12.90 4.21
N ASN A 41 2.88 12.66 3.22
CA ASN A 41 3.52 11.35 3.04
C ASN A 41 4.37 10.95 4.26
N THR A 42 5.19 11.87 4.80
CA THR A 42 5.98 11.63 6.02
C THR A 42 5.12 11.28 7.22
N ASP A 43 3.98 11.97 7.41
CA ASP A 43 3.01 11.61 8.46
C ASP A 43 2.44 10.20 8.24
N GLY A 44 2.17 9.82 6.98
CA GLY A 44 1.77 8.47 6.60
C GLY A 44 2.82 7.42 6.93
N MET A 45 4.08 7.67 6.58
CA MET A 45 5.20 6.78 6.90
C MET A 45 5.41 6.64 8.42
N ASN A 46 5.35 7.74 9.17
CA ASN A 46 5.47 7.71 10.63
C ASN A 46 4.36 6.86 11.27
N LYS A 47 3.10 7.06 10.87
CA LYS A 47 1.95 6.29 11.39
C LYS A 47 2.03 4.82 11.02
N THR A 48 2.50 4.51 9.82
CA THR A 48 2.73 3.13 9.35
C THR A 48 3.82 2.46 10.18
N THR A 49 4.94 3.15 10.40
CA THR A 49 6.06 2.67 11.22
C THR A 49 5.65 2.44 12.67
N GLU A 50 4.88 3.36 13.27
CA GLU A 50 4.37 3.19 14.63
C GLU A 50 3.41 2.00 14.76
N GLN A 51 2.57 1.73 13.76
CA GLN A 51 1.72 0.54 13.76
C GLN A 51 2.50 -0.75 13.56
N ALA A 52 3.58 -0.73 12.77
CA ALA A 52 4.46 -1.88 12.58
C ALA A 52 5.24 -2.26 13.84
N LYS A 53 5.50 -1.31 14.76
CA LYS A 53 6.11 -1.59 16.08
C LYS A 53 5.17 -2.33 17.04
N ASP A 54 3.87 -2.23 16.84
CA ASP A 54 2.88 -2.85 17.70
C ASP A 54 2.62 -4.30 17.28
N HIS A 55 3.42 -5.22 17.81
CA HIS A 55 3.30 -6.65 17.54
C HIS A 55 2.13 -7.33 18.31
N SER A 56 1.23 -6.56 18.94
CA SER A 56 0.08 -7.09 19.66
C SER A 56 -1.08 -7.51 18.74
N TRP A 57 -1.01 -7.21 17.45
CA TRP A 57 -2.05 -7.53 16.47
C TRP A 57 -1.48 -8.21 15.22
N THR A 58 -2.33 -8.95 14.54
CA THR A 58 -2.03 -9.59 13.25
C THR A 58 -3.09 -9.18 12.24
N GLY A 59 -2.67 -8.88 11.01
CA GLY A 59 -3.60 -8.47 9.98
C GLY A 59 -2.94 -7.72 8.82
N PHE A 60 -3.69 -6.83 8.22
CA PHE A 60 -3.29 -6.06 7.04
C PHE A 60 -3.19 -4.57 7.35
N LEU A 61 -2.01 -4.01 7.17
CA LEU A 61 -1.76 -2.56 7.23
C LEU A 61 -1.70 -2.00 5.82
N PHE A 62 -2.63 -1.10 5.48
CA PHE A 62 -2.73 -0.50 4.16
C PHE A 62 -2.52 1.01 4.25
N CYS A 63 -1.38 1.49 3.76
CA CYS A 63 -1.03 2.91 3.72
C CYS A 63 -1.15 3.46 2.31
N ASN A 64 -1.71 4.67 2.18
CA ASN A 64 -1.75 5.45 0.95
C ASN A 64 -1.00 6.76 1.13
N LEU A 65 0.06 6.97 0.34
CA LEU A 65 0.88 8.18 0.33
C LEU A 65 0.41 9.10 -0.80
N VAL A 66 -0.48 10.02 -0.50
CA VAL A 66 -1.31 10.75 -1.47
C VAL A 66 -0.55 11.85 -2.23
N GLU A 67 0.51 12.43 -1.65
CA GLU A 67 1.18 13.61 -2.21
C GLU A 67 1.87 13.33 -3.55
N PHE A 68 2.29 12.08 -3.81
CA PHE A 68 2.84 11.68 -5.11
C PHE A 68 1.89 12.05 -6.25
N ASP A 69 0.61 11.79 -6.06
CA ASP A 69 -0.44 12.11 -7.02
C ASP A 69 -0.91 13.56 -6.88
N SER A 70 -1.38 13.97 -5.71
CA SER A 70 -2.08 15.25 -5.51
C SER A 70 -1.18 16.47 -5.60
N GLU A 71 0.05 16.39 -5.08
CA GLU A 71 0.94 17.54 -5.00
C GLU A 71 1.96 17.58 -6.14
N TYR A 72 2.35 16.44 -6.67
CA TYR A 72 3.43 16.37 -7.64
C TYR A 72 2.96 15.85 -9.00
N GLY A 73 2.15 14.81 -9.06
CA GLY A 73 1.64 14.21 -10.28
C GLY A 73 0.70 15.16 -11.03
N HIS A 74 -0.46 15.48 -10.45
CA HIS A 74 -1.44 16.38 -11.05
C HIS A 74 -0.92 17.81 -11.26
N ARG A 75 -0.03 18.28 -10.42
CA ARG A 75 0.57 19.63 -10.53
C ARG A 75 1.78 19.69 -11.44
N ARG A 76 2.12 18.59 -12.09
CA ARG A 76 3.23 18.49 -13.05
C ARG A 76 4.54 19.05 -12.47
N ASN A 77 4.88 18.62 -11.28
CA ASN A 77 6.09 19.01 -10.57
C ASN A 77 7.10 17.84 -10.48
N PRO A 78 7.87 17.56 -11.56
CA PRO A 78 8.78 16.42 -11.60
C PRO A 78 9.90 16.51 -10.56
N ILE A 79 10.37 17.72 -10.25
CA ILE A 79 11.42 17.94 -9.25
C ILE A 79 10.87 17.60 -7.84
N GLY A 80 9.67 18.07 -7.53
CA GLY A 80 9.00 17.73 -6.27
C GLY A 80 8.71 16.25 -6.16
N TYR A 81 8.29 15.61 -7.26
CA TYR A 81 8.05 14.16 -7.31
C TYR A 81 9.33 13.36 -7.01
N GLY A 82 10.46 13.73 -7.65
CA GLY A 82 11.76 13.10 -7.39
C GLY A 82 12.19 13.25 -5.93
N ARG A 83 12.07 14.46 -5.35
CA ARG A 83 12.36 14.71 -3.93
C ARG A 83 11.46 13.91 -2.98
N ALA A 84 10.19 13.73 -3.33
CA ALA A 84 9.27 12.92 -2.55
C ALA A 84 9.65 11.42 -2.56
N ILE A 85 10.19 10.92 -3.69
CA ILE A 85 10.75 9.56 -3.77
C ILE A 85 12.00 9.44 -2.87
N GLU A 86 12.93 10.39 -2.95
CA GLU A 86 14.13 10.42 -2.10
C GLU A 86 13.77 10.47 -0.61
N GLN A 87 12.76 11.27 -0.25
CA GLN A 87 12.26 11.35 1.12
C GLN A 87 11.67 10.02 1.59
N PHE A 88 10.80 9.40 0.77
CA PHE A 88 10.24 8.08 1.05
C PHE A 88 11.34 7.02 1.22
N ASP A 89 12.34 7.01 0.33
CA ASP A 89 13.46 6.08 0.40
C ASP A 89 14.27 6.26 1.70
N SER A 90 14.46 7.50 2.16
CA SER A 90 15.14 7.79 3.42
C SER A 90 14.36 7.37 4.68
N GLU A 91 13.03 7.32 4.60
CA GLU A 91 12.13 6.90 5.70
C GLU A 91 11.88 5.38 5.73
N LEU A 92 12.02 4.71 4.59
CA LEU A 92 11.72 3.28 4.42
C LEU A 92 12.53 2.36 5.35
N PRO A 93 13.84 2.57 5.62
CA PRO A 93 14.61 1.73 6.54
C PRO A 93 14.01 1.68 7.94
N ALA A 94 13.49 2.79 8.45
CA ALA A 94 12.87 2.83 9.79
C ALA A 94 11.63 1.93 9.87
N LEU A 95 10.83 1.85 8.80
CA LEU A 95 9.71 0.91 8.70
C LEU A 95 10.23 -0.53 8.62
N MET A 96 11.21 -0.80 7.74
CA MET A 96 11.74 -2.15 7.52
C MET A 96 12.37 -2.75 8.78
N GLU A 97 12.95 -1.93 9.65
CA GLU A 97 13.50 -2.35 10.95
C GLU A 97 12.42 -2.91 11.89
N GLN A 98 11.19 -2.40 11.81
CA GLN A 98 10.08 -2.84 12.68
C GLN A 98 9.43 -4.15 12.23
N LEU A 99 9.65 -4.60 11.00
CA LEU A 99 9.05 -5.82 10.48
C LEU A 99 9.67 -7.07 11.10
N ASP A 100 8.87 -8.12 11.30
CA ASP A 100 9.32 -9.44 11.70
C ASP A 100 9.57 -10.37 10.50
N GLU A 101 10.07 -11.58 10.74
CA GLU A 101 10.33 -12.58 9.69
C GLU A 101 9.05 -13.05 8.98
N ASN A 102 7.89 -12.93 9.64
CA ASN A 102 6.59 -13.30 9.11
C ASN A 102 5.88 -12.16 8.39
N ASP A 103 6.46 -10.95 8.41
CA ASP A 103 5.87 -9.81 7.74
C ASP A 103 6.23 -9.77 6.25
N LEU A 104 5.26 -9.37 5.43
CA LEU A 104 5.42 -9.12 4.01
C LEU A 104 5.10 -7.65 3.72
N LEU A 105 6.10 -6.87 3.34
CA LEU A 105 5.94 -5.52 2.83
C LEU A 105 5.77 -5.56 1.31
N MET A 106 4.73 -4.92 0.80
CA MET A 106 4.53 -4.69 -0.63
C MET A 106 4.41 -3.18 -0.89
N ILE A 107 5.20 -2.69 -1.84
CA ILE A 107 5.19 -1.29 -2.29
C ILE A 107 4.73 -1.29 -3.74
N THR A 108 3.67 -0.54 -4.01
CA THR A 108 3.08 -0.45 -5.35
C THR A 108 2.42 0.92 -5.56
N ALA A 109 1.79 1.12 -6.70
CA ALA A 109 0.91 2.25 -6.97
C ALA A 109 -0.44 1.74 -7.51
N ASP A 110 -1.47 2.55 -7.41
CA ASP A 110 -2.80 2.28 -7.94
C ASP A 110 -2.95 2.68 -9.41
N HIS A 111 -2.14 3.64 -9.88
CA HIS A 111 -2.07 4.10 -11.28
C HIS A 111 -0.75 4.81 -11.55
N GLY A 112 -0.49 5.14 -12.81
CA GLY A 112 0.57 6.04 -13.24
C GLY A 112 0.14 7.52 -13.15
N ASN A 113 1.07 8.41 -12.89
CA ASN A 113 0.90 9.84 -13.02
C ASN A 113 2.25 10.50 -13.34
N ASP A 114 2.64 10.48 -14.62
CA ASP A 114 3.90 11.09 -15.09
C ASP A 114 3.84 12.61 -14.93
N PRO A 115 4.63 13.22 -14.05
CA PRO A 115 4.63 14.65 -13.83
C PRO A 115 5.24 15.46 -14.98
N THR A 116 5.77 14.80 -16.01
CA THR A 116 6.29 15.45 -17.24
C THR A 116 5.30 15.44 -18.39
N TRP A 117 4.20 14.69 -18.27
CA TRP A 117 3.20 14.57 -19.32
C TRP A 117 2.30 15.81 -19.43
N LYS A 118 1.60 15.93 -20.56
CA LYS A 118 0.67 17.04 -20.83
C LYS A 118 -0.62 16.90 -20.02
N GLY A 119 -1.23 18.04 -19.69
CA GLY A 119 -2.52 18.07 -18.97
C GLY A 119 -2.37 17.70 -17.50
N THR A 120 -3.47 17.38 -16.84
CA THR A 120 -3.56 17.11 -15.40
C THR A 120 -4.07 15.71 -15.08
N ASP A 121 -4.42 14.91 -16.08
CA ASP A 121 -4.98 13.58 -15.89
C ASP A 121 -3.89 12.55 -15.54
N HIS A 122 -4.29 11.43 -14.97
CA HIS A 122 -3.42 10.27 -14.77
C HIS A 122 -2.87 9.74 -16.09
N THR A 123 -1.71 9.13 -16.04
CA THR A 123 -1.04 8.55 -17.18
C THR A 123 -0.91 7.03 -17.08
N ARG A 124 -0.46 6.34 -18.14
CA ARG A 124 -0.56 4.88 -18.26
C ARG A 124 0.82 4.21 -18.22
N GLU A 125 1.58 4.46 -17.19
CA GLU A 125 2.84 3.80 -16.94
C GLU A 125 2.64 2.45 -16.26
N TYR A 126 3.65 1.57 -16.40
CA TYR A 126 3.76 0.42 -15.52
C TYR A 126 4.05 0.88 -14.10
N ILE A 127 3.26 0.38 -13.16
CA ILE A 127 3.47 0.66 -11.74
C ILE A 127 4.49 -0.31 -11.14
N PRO A 128 5.24 0.10 -10.11
CA PRO A 128 6.14 -0.80 -9.40
C PRO A 128 5.38 -1.87 -8.62
N LEU A 129 6.00 -3.01 -8.41
CA LEU A 129 5.63 -3.99 -7.40
C LEU A 129 6.91 -4.50 -6.74
N LEU A 130 7.21 -3.97 -5.56
CA LEU A 130 8.36 -4.37 -4.76
C LEU A 130 7.85 -5.16 -3.55
N CYS A 131 8.46 -6.31 -3.29
CA CYS A 131 8.11 -7.16 -2.16
C CYS A 131 9.35 -7.39 -1.30
N TYR A 132 9.19 -7.24 0.01
CA TYR A 132 10.24 -7.45 0.99
C TYR A 132 9.73 -8.22 2.19
N SER A 133 10.55 -9.15 2.68
CA SER A 133 10.42 -9.80 3.98
C SER A 133 11.82 -10.13 4.51
N LYS A 134 12.00 -10.09 5.81
CA LYS A 134 13.25 -10.56 6.46
C LYS A 134 13.53 -12.04 6.22
N SER A 135 12.51 -12.83 5.88
CA SER A 135 12.65 -14.25 5.52
C SER A 135 13.17 -14.49 4.11
N PHE A 136 13.20 -13.48 3.24
CA PHE A 136 13.70 -13.65 1.87
C PHE A 136 15.22 -13.78 1.85
N LYS A 137 15.72 -14.92 1.43
CA LYS A 137 17.18 -15.21 1.36
C LYS A 137 17.86 -14.59 0.15
N ASN A 138 17.14 -14.46 -0.96
CA ASN A 138 17.65 -13.98 -2.25
C ASN A 138 16.63 -13.06 -2.91
N GLY A 139 17.11 -12.06 -3.66
CA GLY A 139 16.27 -11.29 -4.54
C GLY A 139 15.81 -12.10 -5.76
N ALA A 140 14.62 -11.80 -6.27
CA ALA A 140 14.08 -12.40 -7.49
C ALA A 140 13.33 -11.36 -8.31
N HIS A 141 13.27 -11.57 -9.63
CA HIS A 141 12.41 -10.79 -10.50
C HIS A 141 11.02 -11.42 -10.56
N LEU A 142 10.00 -10.63 -10.24
CA LEU A 142 8.61 -11.02 -10.47
C LEU A 142 8.25 -10.79 -11.95
N PRO A 143 7.51 -11.70 -12.59
CA PRO A 143 6.98 -11.45 -13.92
C PRO A 143 5.95 -10.31 -13.88
N ILE A 144 5.78 -9.61 -15.01
CA ILE A 144 4.74 -8.59 -15.16
C ILE A 144 3.38 -9.20 -14.81
N ARG A 145 2.67 -8.57 -13.88
CA ARG A 145 1.33 -9.00 -13.44
C ARG A 145 0.27 -8.39 -14.35
N LYS A 146 -0.84 -9.07 -14.50
CA LYS A 146 -1.93 -8.68 -15.41
C LYS A 146 -3.06 -7.91 -14.71
N THR A 147 -3.13 -7.99 -13.39
CA THR A 147 -4.24 -7.41 -12.62
C THR A 147 -3.79 -7.01 -11.21
N PHE A 148 -4.38 -5.95 -10.67
CA PHE A 148 -4.24 -5.54 -9.28
C PHE A 148 -4.76 -6.60 -8.29
N GLY A 149 -5.71 -7.41 -8.71
CA GLY A 149 -6.25 -8.52 -7.92
C GLY A 149 -5.20 -9.54 -7.47
N ASP A 150 -4.03 -9.59 -8.14
CA ASP A 150 -2.93 -10.44 -7.72
C ASP A 150 -2.39 -10.05 -6.34
N ILE A 151 -2.39 -8.75 -5.99
CA ILE A 151 -2.00 -8.27 -4.65
C ILE A 151 -3.00 -8.76 -3.60
N GLY A 152 -4.30 -8.53 -3.82
CA GLY A 152 -5.35 -8.99 -2.91
C GLY A 152 -5.32 -10.50 -2.68
N LYS A 153 -5.16 -11.29 -3.75
CA LYS A 153 -5.02 -12.76 -3.66
C LYS A 153 -3.75 -13.17 -2.91
N THR A 154 -2.65 -12.45 -3.08
CA THR A 154 -1.40 -12.72 -2.35
C THR A 154 -1.58 -12.46 -0.87
N ILE A 155 -2.24 -11.35 -0.50
CA ILE A 155 -2.57 -11.04 0.89
C ILE A 155 -3.41 -12.16 1.49
N LEU A 156 -4.54 -12.52 0.87
CA LEU A 156 -5.41 -13.59 1.39
C LEU A 156 -4.69 -14.92 1.52
N LYS A 157 -3.87 -15.29 0.53
CA LYS A 157 -3.08 -16.52 0.60
C LYS A 157 -2.07 -16.51 1.75
N ASN A 158 -1.48 -15.36 2.08
CA ASN A 158 -0.56 -15.22 3.22
C ASN A 158 -1.24 -15.50 4.57
N PHE A 159 -2.56 -15.34 4.64
CA PHE A 159 -3.39 -15.63 5.81
C PHE A 159 -4.18 -16.95 5.69
N ASP A 160 -3.87 -17.80 4.71
CA ASP A 160 -4.58 -19.05 4.41
C ASP A 160 -6.10 -18.86 4.21
N ILE A 161 -6.50 -17.69 3.68
CA ILE A 161 -7.90 -17.36 3.38
C ILE A 161 -8.19 -17.63 1.91
N THR A 162 -9.24 -18.40 1.65
CA THR A 162 -9.80 -18.55 0.30
C THR A 162 -10.61 -17.31 -0.03
N PRO A 163 -10.35 -16.62 -1.16
CA PRO A 163 -11.15 -15.47 -1.57
C PRO A 163 -12.63 -15.83 -1.68
N SER A 164 -13.50 -14.99 -1.12
CA SER A 164 -14.93 -15.10 -1.37
C SER A 164 -15.22 -14.89 -2.85
N GLU A 165 -16.14 -15.66 -3.43
CA GLU A 165 -16.60 -15.43 -4.78
C GLU A 165 -17.32 -14.07 -4.84
N ASN A 166 -16.93 -13.25 -5.83
CA ASN A 166 -17.72 -12.05 -6.15
C ASN A 166 -18.96 -12.52 -6.91
N GLU A 167 -20.13 -12.42 -6.27
CA GLU A 167 -21.43 -12.57 -6.95
C GLU A 167 -21.67 -11.43 -7.92
#